data_a2f352a61d0b8a2caed77a1722c26a3b
#
_entry.id   a2f352a61d0b8a2caed77a1722c26a3b
#
_cell.length_a   1.000
_cell.length_b   1.000
_cell.length_c   1.000
_cell.angle_alpha   90.00
_cell.angle_beta   90.00
_cell.angle_gamma   90.00
#
_symmetry.space_group_name_H-M   'P 1'
#
loop_
_entity.id
_entity.type
_entity.pdbx_description
1 polymer ?
#
loop_
_entity_poly.entity_id
_entity_poly.type
_entity_poly.pdbx_seq_one_letter_code
_entity_poly.pdbx_strand_id
1 'polypeptide(L)'
;MGLFINNGNPVTEQQFIDIINTGTAYTTNFTGLKALTNSDIYTGVNIIAGDIAQSPFKPAATTSVDDSLLYLLNKEPKENQSHYTMMYAVVSNLILTGNAYVLLHRHNDGSVKELEFVETQQVNVIRDLVTGLYRYEVNMPYGNIMYKCDPRDILHFKLSTTDGWLGRSPLLSLNDEISLQTNGLKVLNNFFSKGVFSGGILKLLNGTVNNQTKAKIRDDFEKVNGAGGTIVLDETQEFNENKINTEVLKLIQANKFSTQQIAKVLGIPVNRFGQELVNSSDTGQNDIYIASTIAMYESSICDELNLKLGVELELDLSKLRQDTKEDRLRRIAEGRVKSEFAQALTVNDAREYLGFTEIEGGEALLGQKSETSENKTEQEVNVNEEELGNQSATDTGEDRG
;
A
#
# COMPACT_ATOMS: atom_id res chain seq x y z
N MET A 1 -29.87 -1.69 31.45
CA MET A 1 -29.70 -3.05 31.99
C MET A 1 -28.77 -3.80 31.05
N GLY A 2 -27.55 -4.11 31.52
CA GLY A 2 -26.43 -4.49 30.68
C GLY A 2 -26.66 -5.77 29.89
N LEU A 3 -26.37 -5.70 28.61
CA LEU A 3 -26.50 -6.80 27.66
C LEU A 3 -25.32 -7.78 27.71
N PHE A 4 -24.32 -7.53 28.55
CA PHE A 4 -23.13 -8.36 28.65
C PHE A 4 -22.84 -8.72 30.10
N ILE A 5 -22.71 -10.02 30.38
CA ILE A 5 -22.37 -10.56 31.68
C ILE A 5 -21.03 -11.29 31.52
N ASN A 6 -20.02 -10.84 32.26
CA ASN A 6 -18.75 -11.55 32.40
C ASN A 6 -18.78 -12.27 33.76
N ASN A 7 -18.70 -13.60 33.76
CA ASN A 7 -18.76 -14.46 34.96
C ASN A 7 -19.97 -14.17 35.91
N GLY A 8 -21.13 -13.82 35.33
CA GLY A 8 -22.34 -13.57 36.13
C GLY A 8 -22.48 -12.16 36.69
N ASN A 9 -21.50 -11.30 36.53
CA ASN A 9 -21.55 -9.90 36.95
C ASN A 9 -21.81 -8.96 35.77
N PRO A 10 -22.55 -7.84 35.95
CA PRO A 10 -22.72 -6.84 34.92
C PRO A 10 -21.34 -6.23 34.56
N VAL A 11 -21.05 -6.13 33.29
CA VAL A 11 -19.81 -5.52 32.79
C VAL A 11 -19.84 -4.02 33.13
N THR A 12 -18.82 -3.52 33.81
CA THR A 12 -18.69 -2.09 34.12
C THR A 12 -18.40 -1.31 32.82
N GLU A 13 -18.70 0.00 32.81
CA GLU A 13 -18.43 0.87 31.67
C GLU A 13 -16.95 0.78 31.24
N GLN A 14 -16.03 0.72 32.21
CA GLN A 14 -14.59 0.58 31.92
C GLN A 14 -14.26 -0.78 31.27
N GLN A 15 -14.84 -1.87 31.76
CA GLN A 15 -14.65 -3.20 31.16
C GLN A 15 -15.25 -3.27 29.74
N PHE A 16 -16.33 -2.54 29.49
CA PHE A 16 -16.93 -2.44 28.17
C PHE A 16 -16.06 -1.61 27.24
N ILE A 17 -15.49 -0.50 27.70
CA ILE A 17 -14.50 0.30 26.99
C ILE A 17 -13.26 -0.55 26.68
N ASP A 18 -12.78 -1.33 27.65
CA ASP A 18 -11.67 -2.26 27.46
C ASP A 18 -12.02 -3.35 26.44
N ILE A 19 -13.25 -3.87 26.44
CA ILE A 19 -13.72 -4.84 25.43
C ILE A 19 -13.84 -4.21 24.04
N ILE A 20 -14.24 -2.94 23.94
CA ILE A 20 -14.30 -2.22 22.65
C ILE A 20 -12.90 -1.83 22.17
N ASN A 21 -12.07 -1.28 23.06
CA ASN A 21 -10.68 -0.91 22.73
C ASN A 21 -9.80 -2.14 22.53
N THR A 22 -10.08 -3.22 23.25
CA THR A 22 -9.52 -4.54 23.05
C THR A 22 -10.40 -5.42 22.16
N GLY A 23 -11.41 -4.92 21.54
CA GLY A 23 -12.34 -5.65 20.65
C GLY A 23 -11.63 -6.52 19.63
N THR A 24 -10.40 -6.38 19.67
CA THR A 24 -9.31 -7.24 19.31
C THR A 24 -8.64 -7.90 20.51
N ALA A 25 -9.38 -8.29 21.54
CA ALA A 25 -8.89 -9.20 22.59
C ALA A 25 -8.62 -10.63 22.06
N TYR A 26 -8.58 -10.79 20.76
CA TYR A 26 -7.69 -11.76 20.17
C TYR A 26 -6.29 -11.18 20.37
N THR A 27 -5.61 -11.63 21.41
CA THR A 27 -4.16 -11.49 21.61
C THR A 27 -3.42 -12.11 20.41
N THR A 28 -3.60 -11.51 19.27
CA THR A 28 -2.87 -11.88 18.07
C THR A 28 -1.49 -11.28 18.25
N ASN A 29 -0.50 -12.13 18.39
CA ASN A 29 0.91 -11.75 18.49
C ASN A 29 1.41 -10.93 17.29
N PHE A 30 0.55 -10.55 16.35
CA PHE A 30 0.88 -10.03 15.02
C PHE A 30 0.09 -8.77 14.62
N THR A 31 -0.54 -8.06 15.55
CA THR A 31 -1.18 -6.76 15.29
C THR A 31 -0.30 -5.60 15.73
N GLY A 32 -0.55 -4.43 15.18
CA GLY A 32 0.21 -3.22 15.48
C GLY A 32 1.67 -3.31 14.99
N LEU A 33 2.56 -2.56 15.61
CA LEU A 33 3.97 -2.45 15.21
C LEU A 33 4.72 -3.80 15.23
N LYS A 34 4.27 -4.77 16.03
CA LYS A 34 4.87 -6.10 16.08
C LYS A 34 4.70 -6.87 14.76
N ALA A 35 3.63 -6.60 14.01
CA ALA A 35 3.43 -7.21 12.70
C ALA A 35 4.53 -6.83 11.70
N LEU A 36 5.11 -5.64 11.83
CA LEU A 36 6.20 -5.15 10.96
C LEU A 36 7.53 -5.92 11.13
N THR A 37 7.64 -6.79 12.13
CA THR A 37 8.79 -7.71 12.25
C THR A 37 8.76 -8.82 11.20
N ASN A 38 7.61 -9.07 10.58
CA ASN A 38 7.48 -9.97 9.44
C ASN A 38 7.81 -9.22 8.15
N SER A 39 8.76 -9.72 7.37
CA SER A 39 9.25 -9.06 6.14
C SER A 39 8.18 -8.89 5.08
N ASP A 40 7.29 -9.87 4.92
CA ASP A 40 6.24 -9.83 3.91
C ASP A 40 5.16 -8.80 4.29
N ILE A 41 4.78 -8.74 5.57
CA ILE A 41 3.87 -7.71 6.07
C ILE A 41 4.49 -6.32 5.92
N TYR A 42 5.76 -6.18 6.31
CA TYR A 42 6.49 -4.91 6.14
C TYR A 42 6.49 -4.46 4.68
N THR A 43 6.77 -5.38 3.76
CA THR A 43 6.73 -5.12 2.31
C THR A 43 5.34 -4.70 1.86
N GLY A 44 4.30 -5.42 2.27
CA GLY A 44 2.92 -5.10 1.92
C GLY A 44 2.46 -3.73 2.44
N VAL A 45 2.80 -3.41 3.69
CA VAL A 45 2.51 -2.08 4.27
C VAL A 45 3.25 -0.99 3.50
N ASN A 46 4.54 -1.16 3.20
CA ASN A 46 5.31 -0.19 2.43
C ASN A 46 4.75 0.06 1.03
N ILE A 47 4.28 -0.99 0.36
CA ILE A 47 3.69 -0.87 -0.97
C ILE A 47 2.41 -0.03 -0.91
N ILE A 48 1.43 -0.40 -0.09
CA ILE A 48 0.14 0.31 -0.04
C ILE A 48 0.31 1.72 0.53
N ALA A 49 1.01 1.84 1.66
CA ALA A 49 1.20 3.13 2.32
C ALA A 49 2.05 4.08 1.45
N GLY A 50 3.08 3.57 0.77
CA GLY A 50 3.89 4.35 -0.15
C GLY A 50 3.11 4.81 -1.38
N ASP A 51 2.32 3.94 -1.97
CA ASP A 51 1.51 4.26 -3.15
C ASP A 51 0.48 5.37 -2.83
N ILE A 52 -0.24 5.26 -1.70
CA ILE A 52 -1.23 6.26 -1.29
C ILE A 52 -0.56 7.56 -0.85
N ALA A 53 0.52 7.49 -0.08
CA ALA A 53 1.23 8.68 0.41
C ALA A 53 1.89 9.52 -0.71
N GLN A 54 2.14 8.92 -1.88
CA GLN A 54 2.64 9.64 -3.06
C GLN A 54 1.53 10.31 -3.88
N SER A 55 0.26 9.98 -3.60
CA SER A 55 -0.90 10.44 -4.34
C SER A 55 -1.48 11.68 -3.66
N PRO A 56 -1.39 12.87 -4.26
CA PRO A 56 -1.96 14.08 -3.69
C PRO A 56 -3.49 14.07 -3.79
N PHE A 57 -4.14 14.82 -2.91
CA PHE A 57 -5.56 15.12 -3.02
C PHE A 57 -5.81 16.15 -4.12
N LYS A 58 -6.86 15.97 -4.88
CA LYS A 58 -7.35 16.92 -5.86
C LYS A 58 -8.85 17.11 -5.69
N PRO A 59 -9.42 18.26 -6.09
CA PRO A 59 -10.84 18.44 -6.12
C PRO A 59 -11.50 17.43 -7.08
N ALA A 60 -12.67 16.90 -6.71
CA ALA A 60 -13.49 16.18 -7.66
C ALA A 60 -13.95 17.14 -8.78
N ALA A 61 -14.21 16.61 -9.98
CA ALA A 61 -14.41 17.40 -11.20
C ALA A 61 -15.49 18.49 -11.12
N THR A 62 -16.40 18.41 -10.14
CA THR A 62 -17.55 19.32 -9.99
C THR A 62 -17.39 20.36 -8.89
N THR A 63 -16.30 20.31 -8.10
CA THR A 63 -16.21 21.10 -6.88
C THR A 63 -14.94 21.97 -6.88
N SER A 64 -15.09 23.23 -6.45
CA SER A 64 -13.98 24.13 -6.16
C SER A 64 -13.58 23.97 -4.68
N VAL A 65 -12.32 23.72 -4.42
CA VAL A 65 -11.75 23.61 -3.07
C VAL A 65 -10.75 24.75 -2.86
N ASP A 66 -10.73 25.30 -1.66
CA ASP A 66 -9.81 26.38 -1.30
C ASP A 66 -8.35 25.94 -1.42
N ASP A 67 -7.54 26.74 -2.09
CA ASP A 67 -6.11 26.49 -2.30
C ASP A 67 -5.34 26.37 -0.98
N SER A 68 -5.76 27.08 0.08
CA SER A 68 -5.15 26.97 1.41
C SER A 68 -5.38 25.60 2.03
N LEU A 69 -6.57 25.03 1.85
CA LEU A 69 -6.89 23.67 2.30
C LEU A 69 -6.13 22.63 1.49
N LEU A 70 -6.04 22.81 0.17
CA LEU A 70 -5.23 21.91 -0.69
C LEU A 70 -3.75 21.96 -0.35
N TYR A 71 -3.20 23.16 -0.04
CA TYR A 71 -1.84 23.31 0.43
C TYR A 71 -1.62 22.56 1.74
N LEU A 72 -2.53 22.75 2.72
CA LEU A 72 -2.49 22.06 4.00
C LEU A 72 -2.51 20.54 3.83
N LEU A 73 -3.41 20.00 3.01
CA LEU A 73 -3.53 18.58 2.78
C LEU A 73 -2.34 17.97 2.04
N ASN A 74 -1.80 18.69 1.02
CA ASN A 74 -0.83 18.13 0.08
C ASN A 74 0.62 18.52 0.34
N LYS A 75 0.88 19.52 1.18
CA LYS A 75 2.25 20.01 1.42
C LYS A 75 2.65 19.92 2.88
N GLU A 76 1.95 20.65 3.74
CA GLU A 76 2.32 20.82 5.14
C GLU A 76 1.11 20.68 6.06
N PRO A 77 0.64 19.46 6.33
CA PRO A 77 -0.49 19.19 7.22
C PRO A 77 -0.28 19.74 8.63
N LYS A 78 0.95 19.72 9.10
CA LYS A 78 1.41 20.25 10.38
C LYS A 78 2.81 20.86 10.20
N GLU A 79 3.18 21.81 11.06
CA GLU A 79 4.52 22.41 11.07
C GLU A 79 5.61 21.31 11.08
N ASN A 80 6.52 21.37 10.10
CA ASN A 80 7.60 20.41 9.89
C ASN A 80 7.16 18.96 9.55
N GLN A 81 5.93 18.76 9.11
CA GLN A 81 5.42 17.43 8.69
C GLN A 81 4.91 17.48 7.25
N SER A 82 5.46 16.64 6.38
CA SER A 82 5.01 16.55 5.00
C SER A 82 3.74 15.70 4.86
N HIS A 83 2.96 15.95 3.80
CA HIS A 83 1.86 15.11 3.37
C HIS A 83 2.24 13.62 3.33
N TYR A 84 3.38 13.30 2.68
CA TYR A 84 3.86 11.92 2.55
C TYR A 84 3.99 11.24 3.91
N THR A 85 4.65 11.90 4.86
CA THR A 85 4.88 11.32 6.19
C THR A 85 3.58 11.08 6.95
N MET A 86 2.65 12.04 6.88
CA MET A 86 1.35 11.91 7.55
C MET A 86 0.51 10.79 6.92
N MET A 87 0.37 10.80 5.59
CA MET A 87 -0.44 9.79 4.89
C MET A 87 0.13 8.39 5.00
N TYR A 88 1.46 8.26 4.97
CA TYR A 88 2.13 6.99 5.23
C TYR A 88 1.80 6.45 6.63
N ALA A 89 1.80 7.30 7.66
CA ALA A 89 1.43 6.92 9.02
C ALA A 89 -0.06 6.53 9.11
N VAL A 90 -0.96 7.29 8.49
CA VAL A 90 -2.40 7.01 8.43
C VAL A 90 -2.65 5.63 7.81
N VAL A 91 -2.12 5.39 6.62
CA VAL A 91 -2.36 4.13 5.88
C VAL A 91 -1.71 2.93 6.59
N SER A 92 -0.50 3.12 7.13
CA SER A 92 0.15 2.06 7.93
C SER A 92 -0.70 1.66 9.13
N ASN A 93 -1.28 2.62 9.85
CA ASN A 93 -2.17 2.32 10.98
C ASN A 93 -3.48 1.68 10.51
N LEU A 94 -4.05 2.09 9.38
CA LEU A 94 -5.21 1.42 8.80
C LEU A 94 -4.95 -0.06 8.52
N ILE A 95 -3.79 -0.40 7.97
CA ILE A 95 -3.44 -1.79 7.70
C ILE A 95 -3.19 -2.54 9.02
N LEU A 96 -2.42 -1.96 9.93
CA LEU A 96 -1.98 -2.62 11.16
C LEU A 96 -3.08 -2.80 12.19
N THR A 97 -4.02 -1.84 12.30
CA THR A 97 -5.04 -1.81 13.36
C THR A 97 -6.47 -1.78 12.82
N GLY A 98 -6.64 -1.43 11.55
CA GLY A 98 -7.94 -1.16 10.95
C GLY A 98 -8.44 0.27 11.16
N ASN A 99 -7.75 1.06 11.98
CA ASN A 99 -8.16 2.42 12.36
C ASN A 99 -6.99 3.38 12.25
N ALA A 100 -7.26 4.62 11.86
CA ALA A 100 -6.29 5.70 11.94
C ALA A 100 -7.02 7.00 12.34
N TYR A 101 -6.34 7.86 13.07
CA TYR A 101 -6.91 9.06 13.63
C TYR A 101 -6.06 10.28 13.31
N VAL A 102 -6.75 11.38 12.92
CA VAL A 102 -6.11 12.68 12.71
C VAL A 102 -6.98 13.75 13.37
N LEU A 103 -6.40 14.54 14.26
CA LEU A 103 -7.06 15.68 14.87
C LEU A 103 -7.08 16.86 13.90
N LEU A 104 -8.22 17.55 13.85
CA LEU A 104 -8.42 18.79 13.12
C LEU A 104 -8.32 19.96 14.11
N HIS A 105 -7.21 20.67 14.10
CA HIS A 105 -7.11 21.92 14.81
C HIS A 105 -7.72 23.03 13.95
N ARG A 106 -8.70 23.75 14.50
CA ARG A 106 -9.42 24.78 13.76
C ARG A 106 -9.08 26.17 14.25
N HIS A 107 -9.17 27.13 13.34
CA HIS A 107 -9.21 28.56 13.68
C HIS A 107 -10.56 28.95 14.33
N ASN A 108 -10.65 30.15 14.88
CA ASN A 108 -11.88 30.66 15.48
C ASN A 108 -13.03 30.83 14.49
N ASP A 109 -12.74 30.92 13.20
CA ASP A 109 -13.71 31.00 12.09
C ASP A 109 -14.20 29.63 11.61
N GLY A 110 -13.65 28.54 12.19
CA GLY A 110 -13.98 27.16 11.85
C GLY A 110 -13.15 26.55 10.71
N SER A 111 -12.29 27.33 10.04
CA SER A 111 -11.36 26.80 9.04
C SER A 111 -10.30 25.90 9.68
N VAL A 112 -9.79 24.93 8.92
CA VAL A 112 -8.75 24.01 9.42
C VAL A 112 -7.41 24.71 9.42
N LYS A 113 -6.77 24.72 10.60
CA LYS A 113 -5.45 25.30 10.81
C LYS A 113 -4.34 24.28 10.60
N GLU A 114 -4.54 23.08 11.13
CA GLU A 114 -3.51 22.06 11.24
C GLU A 114 -4.17 20.66 11.34
N LEU A 115 -3.49 19.65 10.81
CA LEU A 115 -3.83 18.24 10.88
C LEU A 115 -2.79 17.51 11.72
N GLU A 116 -3.19 16.88 12.81
CA GLU A 116 -2.28 16.16 13.70
C GLU A 116 -2.60 14.67 13.73
N PHE A 117 -1.67 13.86 13.21
CA PHE A 117 -1.79 12.40 13.33
C PHE A 117 -1.66 11.97 14.79
N VAL A 118 -2.55 11.08 15.21
CA VAL A 118 -2.56 10.51 16.57
C VAL A 118 -2.47 9.00 16.47
N GLU A 119 -1.59 8.40 17.26
CA GLU A 119 -1.46 6.94 17.29
C GLU A 119 -2.76 6.29 17.79
N THR A 120 -3.14 5.18 17.17
CA THR A 120 -4.39 4.46 17.52
C THR A 120 -4.46 4.09 19.01
N GLN A 121 -3.33 3.84 19.65
CA GLN A 121 -3.26 3.50 21.08
C GLN A 121 -3.60 4.68 22.00
N GLN A 122 -3.56 5.90 21.50
CA GLN A 122 -3.83 7.13 22.26
C GLN A 122 -5.30 7.54 22.19
N VAL A 123 -6.10 6.88 21.34
CA VAL A 123 -7.50 7.26 21.09
C VAL A 123 -8.44 6.19 21.63
N ASN A 124 -9.32 6.61 22.55
CA ASN A 124 -10.43 5.82 23.04
C ASN A 124 -11.73 6.27 22.37
N VAL A 125 -12.37 5.35 21.66
CA VAL A 125 -13.68 5.59 21.03
C VAL A 125 -14.76 5.11 21.98
N ILE A 126 -15.57 6.02 22.50
CA ILE A 126 -16.61 5.74 23.49
C ILE A 126 -17.97 5.91 22.84
N ARG A 127 -18.85 4.92 22.96
CA ARG A 127 -20.25 5.00 22.56
C ARG A 127 -21.14 5.28 23.75
N ASP A 128 -21.87 6.34 23.65
CA ASP A 128 -22.98 6.58 24.57
C ASP A 128 -24.11 5.58 24.26
N LEU A 129 -24.37 4.69 25.22
CA LEU A 129 -25.38 3.63 25.04
C LEU A 129 -26.83 4.16 25.01
N VAL A 130 -27.06 5.38 25.49
CA VAL A 130 -28.38 6.01 25.51
C VAL A 130 -28.66 6.74 24.22
N THR A 131 -27.71 7.55 23.76
CA THR A 131 -27.87 8.39 22.57
C THR A 131 -27.38 7.70 21.28
N GLY A 132 -26.56 6.65 21.42
CA GLY A 132 -25.89 6.00 20.30
C GLY A 132 -24.74 6.83 19.69
N LEU A 133 -24.49 8.03 20.22
CA LEU A 133 -23.45 8.93 19.72
C LEU A 133 -22.05 8.50 20.17
N TYR A 134 -21.06 8.88 19.38
CA TYR A 134 -19.65 8.60 19.64
C TYR A 134 -18.96 9.80 20.27
N ARG A 135 -18.04 9.53 21.15
CA ARG A 135 -17.09 10.48 21.70
C ARG A 135 -15.69 9.92 21.57
N TYR A 136 -14.74 10.81 21.42
CA TYR A 136 -13.33 10.45 21.36
C TYR A 136 -12.60 11.04 22.55
N GLU A 137 -11.82 10.21 23.21
CA GLU A 137 -10.89 10.65 24.24
C GLU A 137 -9.48 10.37 23.76
N VAL A 138 -8.71 11.44 23.61
CA VAL A 138 -7.33 11.38 23.10
C VAL A 138 -6.37 11.61 24.24
N ASN A 139 -5.49 10.65 24.49
CA ASN A 139 -4.46 10.75 25.51
C ASN A 139 -3.19 11.31 24.87
N MET A 140 -2.94 12.61 25.06
CA MET A 140 -1.75 13.27 24.51
C MET A 140 -0.52 12.88 25.31
N PRO A 141 0.58 12.43 24.66
CA PRO A 141 1.81 12.01 25.33
C PRO A 141 2.51 13.17 26.03
N TYR A 142 2.28 14.40 25.54
CA TYR A 142 2.82 15.60 26.12
C TYR A 142 1.89 16.17 27.20
N GLY A 143 2.23 16.00 28.46
CA GLY A 143 1.50 16.55 29.60
C GLY A 143 0.51 15.61 30.25
N ASN A 144 0.36 14.37 29.80
CA ASN A 144 -0.60 13.39 30.35
C ASN A 144 -2.03 13.96 30.42
N ILE A 145 -2.44 14.69 29.37
CA ILE A 145 -3.73 15.35 29.30
C ILE A 145 -4.68 14.48 28.46
N MET A 146 -5.78 14.09 29.09
CA MET A 146 -6.89 13.46 28.37
C MET A 146 -7.75 14.56 27.73
N TYR A 147 -7.73 14.61 26.41
CA TYR A 147 -8.51 15.57 25.62
C TYR A 147 -9.80 14.91 25.13
N LYS A 148 -10.94 15.48 25.51
CA LYS A 148 -12.24 15.06 24.95
C LYS A 148 -12.47 15.78 23.65
N CYS A 149 -12.44 15.03 22.56
CA CYS A 149 -12.55 15.57 21.23
C CYS A 149 -14.00 15.46 20.72
N ASP A 150 -14.49 16.56 20.11
CA ASP A 150 -15.75 16.53 19.37
C ASP A 150 -15.58 15.63 18.13
N PRO A 151 -16.55 14.79 17.80
CA PRO A 151 -16.50 13.99 16.56
C PRO A 151 -16.25 14.77 15.29
N ARG A 152 -16.55 16.07 15.25
CA ARG A 152 -16.28 16.95 14.11
C ARG A 152 -14.82 17.37 13.96
N ASP A 153 -14.05 17.28 15.07
CA ASP A 153 -12.66 17.71 15.11
C ASP A 153 -11.66 16.56 15.09
N ILE A 154 -12.12 15.35 14.75
CA ILE A 154 -11.28 14.18 14.55
C ILE A 154 -11.72 13.43 13.30
N LEU A 155 -10.77 13.14 12.44
CA LEU A 155 -10.92 12.20 11.33
C LEU A 155 -10.70 10.79 11.88
N HIS A 156 -11.65 9.91 11.66
CA HIS A 156 -11.54 8.51 12.04
C HIS A 156 -11.66 7.64 10.79
N PHE A 157 -10.53 7.36 10.18
CA PHE A 157 -10.44 6.46 9.04
C PHE A 157 -10.63 5.02 9.51
N LYS A 158 -11.46 4.26 8.79
CA LYS A 158 -11.84 2.89 9.16
C LYS A 158 -11.71 1.95 7.98
N LEU A 159 -11.02 0.84 8.18
CA LEU A 159 -10.88 -0.21 7.19
C LEU A 159 -11.69 -1.44 7.63
N SER A 160 -12.41 -2.08 6.68
CA SER A 160 -13.12 -3.35 6.92
C SER A 160 -14.02 -3.35 8.16
N THR A 161 -14.79 -2.28 8.34
CA THR A 161 -15.74 -2.18 9.46
C THR A 161 -16.92 -3.14 9.28
N THR A 162 -17.33 -3.83 10.35
CA THR A 162 -18.50 -4.72 10.38
C THR A 162 -19.67 -4.15 11.17
N ASP A 163 -19.41 -3.11 11.95
CA ASP A 163 -20.37 -2.48 12.87
C ASP A 163 -20.54 -0.97 12.60
N GLY A 164 -19.76 -0.42 11.66
CA GLY A 164 -19.74 1.00 11.31
C GLY A 164 -18.94 1.89 12.27
N TRP A 165 -18.39 1.30 13.36
CA TRP A 165 -17.75 2.06 14.45
C TRP A 165 -16.25 2.00 14.41
N LEU A 166 -15.73 0.76 14.40
CA LEU A 166 -14.31 0.44 14.42
C LEU A 166 -13.97 -0.32 13.15
N GLY A 167 -12.84 0.03 12.58
CA GLY A 167 -12.22 -0.74 11.54
C GLY A 167 -11.54 -1.99 12.10
N ARG A 168 -11.30 -2.97 11.23
CA ARG A 168 -10.59 -4.21 11.56
C ARG A 168 -9.39 -4.37 10.66
N SER A 169 -8.25 -4.73 11.26
CA SER A 169 -7.04 -5.01 10.50
C SER A 169 -7.24 -6.24 9.60
N PRO A 170 -6.89 -6.18 8.32
CA PRO A 170 -6.85 -7.36 7.46
C PRO A 170 -5.87 -8.43 7.96
N LEU A 171 -4.85 -8.03 8.74
CA LEU A 171 -3.85 -8.94 9.31
C LEU A 171 -4.44 -9.92 10.32
N LEU A 172 -5.64 -9.66 10.85
CA LEU A 172 -6.31 -10.59 11.76
C LEU A 172 -6.59 -11.95 11.10
N SER A 173 -6.84 -11.96 9.80
CA SER A 173 -7.07 -13.20 9.05
C SER A 173 -5.79 -13.99 8.75
N LEU A 174 -4.61 -13.42 9.01
CA LEU A 174 -3.30 -14.00 8.69
C LEU A 174 -2.57 -14.64 9.87
N ASN A 175 -3.21 -14.76 11.03
CA ASN A 175 -2.55 -15.28 12.23
C ASN A 175 -1.91 -16.66 12.05
N ASP A 176 -2.64 -17.58 11.44
CA ASP A 176 -2.19 -18.95 11.26
C ASP A 176 -1.07 -19.02 10.23
N GLU A 177 -1.17 -18.27 9.13
CA GLU A 177 -0.15 -18.18 8.08
C GLU A 177 1.15 -17.58 8.59
N ILE A 178 1.08 -16.51 9.38
CA ILE A 178 2.26 -15.86 9.96
C ILE A 178 2.91 -16.79 11.00
N SER A 179 2.10 -17.48 11.81
CA SER A 179 2.58 -18.47 12.76
C SER A 179 3.28 -19.62 12.06
N LEU A 180 2.70 -20.13 10.97
CA LEU A 180 3.29 -21.19 10.15
C LEU A 180 4.61 -20.74 9.54
N GLN A 181 4.66 -19.54 8.96
CA GLN A 181 5.87 -18.96 8.38
C GLN A 181 6.99 -18.80 9.44
N THR A 182 6.64 -18.23 10.60
CA THR A 182 7.60 -18.02 11.70
C THR A 182 8.16 -19.34 12.22
N ASN A 183 7.32 -20.36 12.40
CA ASN A 183 7.73 -21.66 12.89
C ASN A 183 8.52 -22.41 11.82
N GLY A 184 8.13 -22.31 10.54
CA GLY A 184 8.88 -22.85 9.43
C GLY A 184 10.30 -22.29 9.35
N LEU A 185 10.45 -20.96 9.48
CA LEU A 185 11.76 -20.30 9.51
C LEU A 185 12.61 -20.73 10.71
N LYS A 186 12.01 -20.94 11.89
CA LYS A 186 12.74 -21.48 13.06
C LYS A 186 13.27 -22.88 12.78
N VAL A 187 12.48 -23.75 12.16
CA VAL A 187 12.92 -25.09 11.78
C VAL A 187 14.06 -25.04 10.77
N LEU A 188 13.93 -24.20 9.73
CA LEU A 188 14.98 -23.99 8.73
C LEU A 188 16.28 -23.44 9.36
N ASN A 189 16.17 -22.42 10.22
CA ASN A 189 17.32 -21.86 10.93
C ASN A 189 18.00 -22.89 11.81
N ASN A 190 17.23 -23.70 12.55
CA ASN A 190 17.78 -24.80 13.36
C ASN A 190 18.47 -25.85 12.50
N PHE A 191 17.90 -26.16 11.34
CA PHE A 191 18.47 -27.11 10.39
C PHE A 191 19.81 -26.61 9.84
N PHE A 192 19.85 -25.34 9.37
CA PHE A 192 21.10 -24.79 8.81
C PHE A 192 22.16 -24.47 9.87
N SER A 193 21.75 -24.00 11.07
CA SER A 193 22.68 -23.65 12.14
C SER A 193 23.35 -24.86 12.77
N LYS A 194 22.67 -26.02 12.83
CA LYS A 194 23.20 -27.26 13.36
C LYS A 194 23.98 -28.10 12.34
N GLY A 195 24.04 -27.65 11.08
CA GLY A 195 24.65 -28.37 9.96
C GLY A 195 23.72 -29.44 9.38
N VAL A 196 23.91 -29.70 8.08
CA VAL A 196 23.09 -30.67 7.31
C VAL A 196 23.23 -32.11 7.88
N PHE A 197 24.23 -32.36 8.68
CA PHE A 197 24.60 -33.69 9.21
C PHE A 197 24.22 -33.89 10.69
N SER A 198 23.50 -32.97 11.33
CA SER A 198 23.26 -33.05 12.79
C SER A 198 22.15 -34.01 13.22
N GLY A 199 21.57 -34.75 12.32
CA GLY A 199 20.50 -35.71 12.63
C GLY A 199 20.83 -37.11 12.08
N GLY A 200 21.55 -37.89 12.79
CA GLY A 200 21.79 -39.33 12.51
C GLY A 200 21.63 -40.19 13.76
N ILE A 201 21.42 -41.46 13.56
CA ILE A 201 21.37 -42.44 14.63
C ILE A 201 22.75 -43.11 14.68
N LEU A 202 23.52 -42.80 15.73
CA LEU A 202 24.75 -43.54 16.03
C LEU A 202 24.38 -44.81 16.80
N LYS A 203 24.45 -45.93 16.14
CA LYS A 203 24.14 -47.25 16.70
C LYS A 203 25.43 -47.87 17.22
N LEU A 204 25.42 -48.30 18.46
CA LEU A 204 26.50 -49.06 19.08
C LEU A 204 26.18 -50.54 18.91
N LEU A 205 27.02 -51.28 18.21
CA LEU A 205 26.78 -52.67 17.83
C LEU A 205 27.16 -53.69 18.96
N ASN A 206 28.04 -53.30 19.87
CA ASN A 206 28.52 -54.17 20.92
C ASN A 206 28.30 -53.62 22.32
N GLY A 207 27.40 -54.29 23.09
CA GLY A 207 27.26 -54.13 24.52
C GLY A 207 26.32 -53.03 25.00
N THR A 208 25.91 -53.15 26.26
CA THR A 208 25.08 -52.16 26.95
C THR A 208 25.97 -51.08 27.56
N VAL A 209 26.04 -49.92 26.95
CA VAL A 209 26.82 -48.78 27.43
C VAL A 209 25.98 -47.97 28.43
N ASN A 210 26.59 -47.52 29.53
CA ASN A 210 25.90 -46.72 30.54
C ASN A 210 25.56 -45.31 30.00
N ASN A 211 24.63 -44.62 30.67
CA ASN A 211 24.10 -43.33 30.21
C ASN A 211 25.17 -42.21 30.17
N GLN A 212 26.16 -42.27 31.06
CA GLN A 212 27.26 -41.27 31.08
C GLN A 212 28.17 -41.42 29.87
N THR A 213 28.51 -42.67 29.49
CA THR A 213 29.31 -42.93 28.28
C THR A 213 28.56 -42.59 27.00
N LYS A 214 27.21 -42.85 26.95
CA LYS A 214 26.36 -42.42 25.83
C LYS A 214 26.36 -40.90 25.67
N ALA A 215 26.25 -40.15 26.78
CA ALA A 215 26.30 -38.69 26.77
C ALA A 215 27.64 -38.17 26.23
N LYS A 216 28.77 -38.76 26.70
CA LYS A 216 30.13 -38.39 26.26
C LYS A 216 30.32 -38.66 24.75
N ILE A 217 29.93 -39.84 24.28
CA ILE A 217 30.02 -40.19 22.86
C ILE A 217 29.19 -39.20 22.01
N ARG A 218 27.99 -38.84 22.46
CA ARG A 218 27.18 -37.87 21.78
C ARG A 218 27.85 -36.50 21.74
N ASP A 219 28.36 -36.00 22.87
CA ASP A 219 29.01 -34.69 22.96
C ASP A 219 30.27 -34.61 22.09
N ASP A 220 31.06 -35.68 22.04
CA ASP A 220 32.25 -35.76 21.20
C ASP A 220 31.87 -35.83 19.70
N PHE A 221 30.85 -36.58 19.36
CA PHE A 221 30.29 -36.63 17.99
C PHE A 221 29.74 -35.27 17.54
N GLU A 222 28.94 -34.58 18.38
CA GLU A 222 28.40 -33.26 18.10
C GLU A 222 29.50 -32.21 17.92
N LYS A 223 30.56 -32.25 18.68
CA LYS A 223 31.73 -31.33 18.53
C LYS A 223 32.42 -31.48 17.18
N VAL A 224 32.69 -32.71 16.77
CA VAL A 224 33.37 -32.98 15.50
C VAL A 224 32.47 -32.64 14.32
N ASN A 225 31.21 -33.02 14.43
CA ASN A 225 30.19 -32.75 13.40
C ASN A 225 29.92 -31.24 13.26
N GLY A 226 29.80 -30.52 14.37
CA GLY A 226 29.57 -29.05 14.37
C GLY A 226 30.76 -28.25 13.83
N ALA A 227 31.97 -28.81 13.88
CA ALA A 227 33.19 -28.23 13.30
C ALA A 227 33.37 -28.58 11.80
N GLY A 228 32.45 -29.35 11.20
CA GLY A 228 32.58 -29.80 9.80
C GLY A 228 33.74 -30.80 9.59
N GLY A 229 34.17 -31.44 10.64
CA GLY A 229 35.27 -32.43 10.59
C GLY A 229 34.80 -33.81 10.10
N THR A 230 35.74 -34.59 9.60
CA THR A 230 35.50 -36.00 9.23
C THR A 230 35.32 -36.83 10.48
N ILE A 231 34.17 -37.51 10.57
CA ILE A 231 33.89 -38.44 11.68
C ILE A 231 34.48 -39.80 11.34
N VAL A 232 35.35 -40.31 12.19
CA VAL A 232 35.93 -41.66 12.08
C VAL A 232 35.22 -42.54 13.09
N LEU A 233 34.57 -43.59 12.61
CA LEU A 233 33.87 -44.61 13.41
C LEU A 233 34.69 -45.86 13.47
N ASP A 234 34.63 -46.62 14.57
CA ASP A 234 35.21 -47.95 14.69
C ASP A 234 34.19 -49.04 14.27
N GLU A 235 34.65 -50.31 14.23
CA GLU A 235 33.80 -51.44 13.82
C GLU A 235 32.60 -51.68 14.76
N THR A 236 32.56 -51.03 15.91
CA THR A 236 31.47 -51.15 16.89
C THR A 236 30.41 -50.07 16.75
N GLN A 237 30.60 -49.16 15.81
CA GLN A 237 29.74 -48.00 15.63
C GLN A 237 29.24 -47.94 14.18
N GLU A 238 27.94 -47.79 14.03
CA GLU A 238 27.28 -47.60 12.75
C GLU A 238 26.53 -46.25 12.78
N PHE A 239 26.88 -45.36 11.86
CA PHE A 239 26.16 -44.09 11.70
C PHE A 239 25.19 -44.19 10.54
N ASN A 240 23.92 -44.11 10.86
CA ASN A 240 22.88 -44.01 9.87
C ASN A 240 22.51 -42.54 9.71
N GLU A 241 22.93 -41.93 8.62
CA GLU A 241 22.62 -40.57 8.26
C GLU A 241 21.11 -40.44 7.98
N ASN A 242 20.45 -39.49 8.64
CA ASN A 242 19.13 -39.07 8.20
C ASN A 242 19.32 -38.37 6.86
N LYS A 243 18.95 -39.04 5.77
CA LYS A 243 18.93 -38.44 4.43
C LYS A 243 18.22 -37.14 4.50
N ILE A 244 18.74 -36.08 3.81
CA ILE A 244 18.11 -34.79 3.66
C ILE A 244 16.64 -35.01 3.28
N ASN A 245 15.78 -34.77 4.24
CA ASN A 245 14.38 -35.08 4.05
C ASN A 245 13.84 -34.07 3.03
N THR A 246 13.18 -34.54 1.98
CA THR A 246 12.44 -33.72 1.01
C THR A 246 11.47 -32.77 1.69
N GLU A 247 11.16 -32.97 2.98
CA GLU A 247 10.37 -32.09 3.82
C GLU A 247 10.96 -30.69 4.00
N VAL A 248 12.28 -30.50 3.96
CA VAL A 248 12.93 -29.16 3.99
C VAL A 248 12.54 -28.35 2.75
N LEU A 249 12.52 -29.01 1.58
CA LEU A 249 12.06 -28.40 0.34
C LEU A 249 10.57 -28.02 0.43
N LYS A 250 9.74 -28.84 1.09
CA LYS A 250 8.34 -28.53 1.34
C LYS A 250 8.16 -27.32 2.27
N LEU A 251 9.03 -27.13 3.26
CA LEU A 251 9.01 -25.95 4.13
C LEU A 251 9.35 -24.68 3.36
N ILE A 252 10.28 -24.72 2.42
CA ILE A 252 10.59 -23.59 1.53
C ILE A 252 9.38 -23.25 0.64
N GLN A 253 8.71 -24.28 0.11
CA GLN A 253 7.47 -24.08 -0.66
C GLN A 253 6.32 -23.53 0.20
N ALA A 254 6.21 -23.98 1.46
CA ALA A 254 5.22 -23.47 2.41
C ALA A 254 5.46 -21.98 2.73
N ASN A 255 6.70 -21.51 2.81
CA ASN A 255 7.00 -20.10 2.98
C ASN A 255 6.55 -19.27 1.77
N LYS A 256 6.79 -19.73 0.54
CA LYS A 256 6.28 -19.07 -0.67
C LYS A 256 4.74 -19.00 -0.67
N PHE A 257 4.08 -20.06 -0.22
CA PHE A 257 2.63 -20.07 -0.07
C PHE A 257 2.16 -19.04 0.97
N SER A 258 2.83 -18.91 2.11
CA SER A 258 2.49 -17.89 3.11
C SER A 258 2.62 -16.47 2.57
N THR A 259 3.67 -16.16 1.81
CA THR A 259 3.83 -14.87 1.12
C THR A 259 2.67 -14.60 0.16
N GLN A 260 2.22 -15.62 -0.60
CA GLN A 260 1.05 -15.50 -1.49
C GLN A 260 -0.25 -15.22 -0.74
N GLN A 261 -0.45 -15.85 0.44
CA GLN A 261 -1.63 -15.58 1.27
C GLN A 261 -1.59 -14.14 1.83
N ILE A 262 -0.43 -13.67 2.28
CA ILE A 262 -0.25 -12.28 2.72
C ILE A 262 -0.57 -11.30 1.58
N ALA A 263 -0.01 -11.52 0.39
CA ALA A 263 -0.28 -10.73 -0.80
C ALA A 263 -1.78 -10.72 -1.15
N LYS A 264 -2.45 -11.87 -1.10
CA LYS A 264 -3.88 -12.04 -1.36
C LYS A 264 -4.74 -11.26 -0.37
N VAL A 265 -4.46 -11.35 0.93
CA VAL A 265 -5.24 -10.65 1.98
C VAL A 265 -5.07 -9.15 1.89
N LEU A 266 -3.87 -8.68 1.56
CA LEU A 266 -3.59 -7.26 1.33
C LEU A 266 -4.05 -6.77 -0.06
N GLY A 267 -4.48 -7.67 -0.94
CA GLY A 267 -4.91 -7.33 -2.29
C GLY A 267 -3.78 -6.84 -3.21
N ILE A 268 -2.52 -7.21 -2.90
CA ILE A 268 -1.35 -6.79 -3.65
C ILE A 268 -0.95 -7.88 -4.64
N PRO A 269 -0.65 -7.55 -5.90
CA PRO A 269 -0.12 -8.51 -6.86
C PRO A 269 1.19 -9.15 -6.37
N VAL A 270 1.31 -10.47 -6.52
CA VAL A 270 2.44 -11.24 -5.97
C VAL A 270 3.81 -10.89 -6.58
N ASN A 271 3.84 -10.34 -7.81
CA ASN A 271 5.06 -9.85 -8.44
C ASN A 271 5.69 -8.69 -7.64
N ARG A 272 4.89 -7.87 -6.96
CA ARG A 272 5.39 -6.79 -6.09
C ARG A 272 6.09 -7.32 -4.82
N PHE A 273 5.92 -8.61 -4.51
CA PHE A 273 6.68 -9.34 -3.47
C PHE A 273 7.90 -10.07 -4.05
N GLY A 274 8.29 -9.79 -5.30
CA GLY A 274 9.44 -10.42 -5.95
C GLY A 274 9.18 -11.87 -6.42
N GLN A 275 7.92 -12.27 -6.56
CA GLN A 275 7.55 -13.56 -7.13
C GLN A 275 7.21 -13.41 -8.61
N GLU A 276 7.65 -14.39 -9.43
CA GLU A 276 7.35 -14.38 -10.87
C GLU A 276 5.87 -14.64 -11.14
N LEU A 277 5.31 -13.90 -12.11
CA LEU A 277 3.96 -14.13 -12.61
C LEU A 277 4.01 -15.17 -13.73
N VAL A 278 3.10 -16.14 -13.63
CA VAL A 278 2.88 -17.12 -14.69
C VAL A 278 1.71 -16.64 -15.54
N ASN A 279 1.97 -16.23 -16.79
CA ASN A 279 0.96 -15.91 -17.82
C ASN A 279 0.08 -14.65 -17.61
N SER A 280 0.57 -13.61 -16.93
CA SER A 280 -0.14 -12.32 -16.84
C SER A 280 0.75 -11.13 -17.15
N SER A 281 0.16 -10.06 -17.73
CA SER A 281 0.88 -8.81 -17.97
C SER A 281 0.95 -7.97 -16.68
N ASP A 282 2.08 -7.35 -16.42
CA ASP A 282 2.29 -6.49 -15.25
C ASP A 282 1.33 -5.28 -15.23
N THR A 283 1.04 -4.69 -16.38
CA THR A 283 0.10 -3.56 -16.52
C THR A 283 -1.32 -3.91 -16.11
N GLY A 284 -1.86 -5.05 -16.58
CA GLY A 284 -3.21 -5.48 -16.20
C GLY A 284 -3.36 -5.77 -14.70
N GLN A 285 -2.32 -6.31 -14.08
CA GLN A 285 -2.30 -6.57 -12.64
C GLN A 285 -2.26 -5.27 -11.82
N ASN A 286 -1.53 -4.27 -12.29
CA ASN A 286 -1.46 -2.97 -11.64
C ASN A 286 -2.81 -2.22 -11.71
N ASP A 287 -3.49 -2.26 -12.85
CA ASP A 287 -4.83 -1.65 -13.00
C ASP A 287 -5.86 -2.32 -12.07
N ILE A 288 -5.83 -3.64 -11.94
CA ILE A 288 -6.70 -4.38 -10.99
C ILE A 288 -6.36 -3.97 -9.55
N TYR A 289 -5.08 -3.86 -9.20
CA TYR A 289 -4.65 -3.43 -7.87
C TYR A 289 -5.15 -2.02 -7.53
N ILE A 290 -5.04 -1.08 -8.45
CA ILE A 290 -5.54 0.30 -8.26
C ILE A 290 -7.06 0.28 -8.12
N ALA A 291 -7.77 -0.41 -9.00
CA ALA A 291 -9.24 -0.42 -9.04
C ALA A 291 -9.88 -1.17 -7.86
N SER A 292 -9.18 -2.13 -7.24
CA SER A 292 -9.71 -2.92 -6.13
C SER A 292 -9.13 -2.51 -4.78
N THR A 293 -7.80 -2.55 -4.66
CA THR A 293 -7.14 -2.36 -3.37
C THR A 293 -6.99 -0.88 -3.03
N ILE A 294 -6.36 -0.09 -3.91
CA ILE A 294 -6.15 1.35 -3.64
C ILE A 294 -7.48 2.08 -3.53
N ALA A 295 -8.46 1.79 -4.39
CA ALA A 295 -9.79 2.39 -4.34
C ALA A 295 -10.51 2.18 -3.00
N MET A 296 -10.29 1.04 -2.32
CA MET A 296 -10.87 0.79 -1.00
C MET A 296 -10.28 1.73 0.08
N TYR A 297 -8.97 1.97 0.04
CA TYR A 297 -8.32 2.93 0.95
C TYR A 297 -8.68 4.36 0.60
N GLU A 298 -8.71 4.70 -0.68
CA GLU A 298 -9.15 6.00 -1.18
C GLU A 298 -10.54 6.34 -0.66
N SER A 299 -11.52 5.45 -0.85
CA SER A 299 -12.89 5.66 -0.33
C SER A 299 -12.88 5.85 1.19
N SER A 300 -12.17 5.01 1.94
CA SER A 300 -12.10 5.16 3.40
C SER A 300 -11.53 6.51 3.84
N ILE A 301 -10.56 7.05 3.10
CA ILE A 301 -9.89 8.31 3.44
C ILE A 301 -10.67 9.50 2.92
N CYS A 302 -11.04 9.49 1.63
CA CYS A 302 -11.71 10.63 1.00
C CYS A 302 -13.12 10.83 1.55
N ASP A 303 -13.90 9.77 1.80
CA ASP A 303 -15.27 9.91 2.35
C ASP A 303 -15.27 10.55 3.74
N GLU A 304 -14.32 10.18 4.61
CA GLU A 304 -14.18 10.78 5.94
C GLU A 304 -13.72 12.25 5.86
N LEU A 305 -12.76 12.55 4.98
CA LEU A 305 -12.32 13.93 4.73
C LEU A 305 -13.48 14.79 4.19
N ASN A 306 -14.18 14.29 3.18
CA ASN A 306 -15.28 14.99 2.53
C ASN A 306 -16.42 15.28 3.52
N LEU A 307 -16.77 14.29 4.35
CA LEU A 307 -17.79 14.44 5.39
C LEU A 307 -17.42 15.50 6.43
N LYS A 308 -16.17 15.55 6.88
CA LYS A 308 -15.73 16.43 7.98
C LYS A 308 -15.30 17.83 7.52
N LEU A 309 -14.81 17.94 6.30
CA LEU A 309 -14.35 19.22 5.73
C LEU A 309 -15.43 19.89 4.87
N GLY A 310 -16.48 19.16 4.47
CA GLY A 310 -17.56 19.69 3.64
C GLY A 310 -17.12 20.01 2.21
N VAL A 311 -16.17 19.23 1.68
CA VAL A 311 -15.60 19.35 0.33
C VAL A 311 -15.71 18.01 -0.39
N GLU A 312 -15.45 17.99 -1.68
CA GLU A 312 -15.35 16.75 -2.47
C GLU A 312 -13.92 16.60 -3.00
N LEU A 313 -13.18 15.70 -2.40
CA LEU A 313 -11.80 15.39 -2.73
C LEU A 313 -11.67 13.95 -3.23
N GLU A 314 -10.73 13.73 -4.11
CA GLU A 314 -10.29 12.41 -4.57
C GLU A 314 -8.76 12.35 -4.58
N LEU A 315 -8.17 11.15 -4.61
CA LEU A 315 -6.73 10.99 -4.75
C LEU A 315 -6.33 11.04 -6.24
N ASP A 316 -5.25 11.74 -6.54
CA ASP A 316 -4.66 11.68 -7.87
C ASP A 316 -3.77 10.41 -8.00
N LEU A 317 -4.36 9.36 -8.54
CA LEU A 317 -3.70 8.07 -8.76
C LEU A 317 -2.95 7.98 -10.10
N SER A 318 -2.81 9.09 -10.82
CA SER A 318 -2.19 9.13 -12.16
C SER A 318 -0.74 8.61 -12.15
N LYS A 319 0.00 8.86 -11.06
CA LYS A 319 1.38 8.37 -10.88
C LYS A 319 1.48 6.87 -10.67
N LEU A 320 0.46 6.24 -10.12
CA LEU A 320 0.42 4.79 -9.90
C LEU A 320 0.08 4.03 -11.17
N ARG A 321 -0.65 4.66 -12.08
CA ARG A 321 -0.88 4.13 -13.42
C ARG A 321 0.40 4.31 -14.21
N GLN A 322 1.19 3.25 -14.36
CA GLN A 322 2.45 3.25 -15.14
C GLN A 322 2.16 3.36 -16.63
N ASP A 323 1.31 4.31 -17.01
CA ASP A 323 1.02 4.58 -18.40
C ASP A 323 2.27 5.22 -19.05
N THR A 324 2.90 4.49 -19.95
CA THR A 324 3.89 5.10 -20.81
C THR A 324 3.23 6.18 -21.68
N LYS A 325 4.00 7.16 -22.16
CA LYS A 325 3.46 8.14 -23.12
C LYS A 325 2.86 7.45 -24.36
N GLU A 326 3.42 6.31 -24.74
CA GLU A 326 2.93 5.47 -25.84
C GLU A 326 1.57 4.84 -25.52
N ASP A 327 1.35 4.33 -24.30
CA ASP A 327 0.06 3.78 -23.89
C ASP A 327 -1.03 4.86 -23.86
N ARG A 328 -0.69 6.06 -23.39
CA ARG A 328 -1.60 7.22 -23.40
C ARG A 328 -1.94 7.66 -24.83
N LEU A 329 -0.93 7.75 -25.70
CA LEU A 329 -1.13 8.05 -27.12
C LEU A 329 -1.97 6.99 -27.81
N ARG A 330 -1.76 5.72 -27.50
CA ARG A 330 -2.52 4.61 -28.05
C ARG A 330 -4.00 4.70 -27.65
N ARG A 331 -4.32 5.00 -26.37
CA ARG A 331 -5.70 5.19 -25.92
C ARG A 331 -6.38 6.37 -26.59
N ILE A 332 -5.68 7.49 -26.77
CA ILE A 332 -6.20 8.63 -27.52
C ILE A 332 -6.45 8.24 -28.99
N ALA A 333 -5.53 7.50 -29.62
CA ALA A 333 -5.67 7.04 -30.98
C ALA A 333 -6.81 6.04 -31.15
N GLU A 334 -6.95 5.09 -30.22
CA GLU A 334 -8.05 4.11 -30.20
C GLU A 334 -9.40 4.80 -29.90
N GLY A 335 -9.43 5.82 -29.05
CA GLY A 335 -10.62 6.67 -28.81
C GLY A 335 -11.03 7.47 -30.03
N ARG A 336 -10.08 7.92 -30.88
CA ARG A 336 -10.38 8.60 -32.15
C ARG A 336 -11.03 7.69 -33.19
N VAL A 337 -10.73 6.40 -33.16
CA VAL A 337 -11.33 5.43 -34.11
C VAL A 337 -12.78 5.12 -33.73
N LYS A 338 -13.15 5.23 -32.45
CA LYS A 338 -14.54 5.16 -31.98
C LYS A 338 -15.10 6.58 -31.99
N SER A 339 -15.75 6.97 -33.08
CA SER A 339 -16.20 8.31 -33.42
C SER A 339 -17.03 9.07 -32.36
N GLU A 340 -17.49 8.42 -31.31
CA GLU A 340 -18.26 9.01 -30.22
C GLU A 340 -17.37 9.75 -29.20
N PHE A 341 -16.14 9.31 -28.98
CA PHE A 341 -15.20 9.96 -28.03
C PHE A 341 -14.39 11.10 -28.64
N ALA A 342 -14.18 11.09 -29.94
CA ALA A 342 -13.44 12.16 -30.62
C ALA A 342 -14.19 13.52 -30.58
N GLN A 343 -15.49 13.49 -30.31
CA GLN A 343 -16.32 14.68 -30.18
C GLN A 343 -16.38 15.24 -28.75
N ALA A 344 -15.81 14.55 -27.77
CA ALA A 344 -15.86 14.93 -26.36
C ALA A 344 -14.55 15.49 -25.80
N LEU A 345 -13.40 15.29 -26.50
CA LEU A 345 -12.08 15.72 -26.05
C LEU A 345 -11.56 16.89 -26.87
N THR A 346 -11.04 17.91 -26.17
CA THR A 346 -10.33 19.02 -26.80
C THR A 346 -8.85 18.68 -27.04
N VAL A 347 -8.15 19.51 -27.81
CA VAL A 347 -6.69 19.37 -27.98
C VAL A 347 -5.98 19.60 -26.65
N ASN A 348 -6.46 20.52 -25.80
CA ASN A 348 -5.89 20.80 -24.48
C ASN A 348 -6.12 19.64 -23.51
N ASP A 349 -7.30 19.01 -23.51
CA ASP A 349 -7.55 17.80 -22.69
C ASP A 349 -6.56 16.67 -23.05
N ALA A 350 -6.31 16.47 -24.34
CA ALA A 350 -5.36 15.48 -24.80
C ALA A 350 -3.91 15.84 -24.44
N ARG A 351 -3.56 17.12 -24.47
CA ARG A 351 -2.24 17.62 -24.07
C ARG A 351 -2.03 17.47 -22.55
N GLU A 352 -3.01 17.85 -21.74
CA GLU A 352 -2.98 17.66 -20.29
C GLU A 352 -2.83 16.17 -19.93
N TYR A 353 -3.62 15.31 -20.58
CA TYR A 353 -3.53 13.86 -20.39
C TYR A 353 -2.14 13.28 -20.73
N LEU A 354 -1.45 13.88 -21.71
CA LEU A 354 -0.09 13.52 -22.10
C LEU A 354 0.99 14.19 -21.24
N GLY A 355 0.61 15.11 -20.34
CA GLY A 355 1.52 15.87 -19.48
C GLY A 355 2.18 17.04 -20.20
N PHE A 356 1.55 17.62 -21.22
CA PHE A 356 1.95 18.84 -21.89
C PHE A 356 1.11 20.04 -21.39
N THR A 357 1.70 21.21 -21.38
CA THR A 357 0.98 22.45 -21.07
C THR A 357 -0.05 22.78 -22.15
N GLU A 358 -1.12 23.43 -21.75
CA GLU A 358 -2.16 23.97 -22.63
C GLU A 358 -1.57 24.91 -23.66
N ILE A 359 -2.23 25.01 -24.81
CA ILE A 359 -1.90 25.95 -25.89
C ILE A 359 -3.10 26.83 -26.20
N GLU A 360 -2.83 28.04 -26.62
CA GLU A 360 -3.87 28.96 -27.09
C GLU A 360 -4.56 28.40 -28.34
N GLY A 361 -5.90 28.36 -28.34
CA GLY A 361 -6.70 27.74 -29.40
C GLY A 361 -6.81 26.19 -29.29
N GLY A 362 -6.29 25.56 -28.25
CA GLY A 362 -6.40 24.11 -27.99
C GLY A 362 -7.77 23.68 -27.46
N GLU A 363 -8.76 24.55 -27.36
CA GLU A 363 -10.14 24.27 -26.93
C GLU A 363 -10.99 23.64 -28.04
N ALA A 364 -10.45 23.59 -29.27
CA ALA A 364 -11.10 22.92 -30.38
C ALA A 364 -11.14 21.41 -30.15
N LEU A 365 -12.28 20.78 -30.48
CA LEU A 365 -12.44 19.32 -30.37
C LEU A 365 -11.45 18.58 -31.24
N LEU A 366 -10.87 17.48 -30.71
CA LEU A 366 -9.98 16.58 -31.44
C LEU A 366 -10.68 16.07 -32.71
N GLY A 367 -10.31 16.58 -33.87
CA GLY A 367 -10.88 16.20 -35.18
C GLY A 367 -11.59 17.32 -35.92
N GLN A 368 -11.85 18.46 -35.27
CA GLN A 368 -12.22 19.68 -36.02
C GLN A 368 -10.93 20.34 -36.53
N LYS A 369 -10.89 20.62 -37.84
CA LYS A 369 -9.85 21.48 -38.40
C LYS A 369 -10.03 22.86 -37.79
N SER A 370 -9.04 23.38 -37.09
CA SER A 370 -9.05 24.76 -36.62
C SER A 370 -9.02 25.67 -37.86
N GLU A 371 -9.99 26.54 -38.01
CA GLU A 371 -10.08 27.51 -39.14
C GLU A 371 -8.85 28.44 -39.23
N THR A 372 -8.00 28.45 -38.19
CA THR A 372 -6.75 29.24 -38.15
C THR A 372 -5.59 28.65 -38.97
N SER A 373 -5.67 27.39 -39.39
CA SER A 373 -4.57 26.78 -40.19
C SER A 373 -4.76 26.92 -41.70
N GLU A 374 -5.99 27.18 -42.18
CA GLU A 374 -6.20 27.36 -43.63
C GLU A 374 -5.71 28.72 -44.13
N ASN A 375 -5.78 29.77 -43.27
CA ASN A 375 -5.30 31.10 -43.68
C ASN A 375 -3.78 31.26 -43.73
N LYS A 376 -3.02 30.41 -43.05
CA LYS A 376 -1.54 30.45 -43.16
C LYS A 376 -1.01 29.65 -44.32
N THR A 377 -1.65 28.56 -44.69
CA THR A 377 -1.22 27.71 -45.79
C THR A 377 -1.53 28.34 -47.15
N GLU A 378 -2.68 29.09 -47.26
CA GLU A 378 -2.98 29.84 -48.50
C GLU A 378 -2.12 31.10 -48.67
N GLN A 379 -1.62 31.74 -47.59
CA GLN A 379 -0.68 32.84 -47.71
C GLN A 379 0.74 32.37 -48.05
N GLU A 380 1.21 31.22 -47.57
CA GLU A 380 2.51 30.68 -47.96
C GLU A 380 2.54 30.11 -49.38
N VAL A 381 1.43 29.58 -49.89
CA VAL A 381 1.32 29.11 -51.28
C VAL A 381 1.26 30.27 -52.26
N ASN A 382 0.57 31.38 -51.93
CA ASN A 382 0.49 32.56 -52.76
C ASN A 382 1.83 33.34 -52.83
N VAL A 383 2.62 33.38 -51.76
CA VAL A 383 3.95 34.02 -51.77
C VAL A 383 4.94 33.24 -52.62
N ASN A 384 4.86 31.91 -52.65
CA ASN A 384 5.74 31.09 -53.49
C ASN A 384 5.36 31.09 -54.97
N GLU A 385 4.10 31.34 -55.34
CA GLU A 385 3.72 31.45 -56.77
C GLU A 385 4.11 32.84 -57.33
N GLU A 386 4.11 33.94 -56.58
CA GLU A 386 4.59 35.24 -57.02
C GLU A 386 6.11 35.30 -57.14
N GLU A 387 6.88 34.60 -56.31
CA GLU A 387 8.35 34.54 -56.46
C GLU A 387 8.78 33.66 -57.66
N LEU A 388 8.04 32.59 -57.99
CA LEU A 388 8.32 31.78 -59.17
C LEU A 388 7.89 32.44 -60.49
N GLY A 389 6.89 33.32 -60.45
CA GLY A 389 6.44 34.12 -61.63
C GLY A 389 7.43 35.23 -62.04
N ASN A 390 8.20 35.75 -61.08
CA ASN A 390 9.17 36.83 -61.36
C ASN A 390 10.55 36.34 -61.82
N GLN A 391 10.89 35.05 -61.60
CA GLN A 391 12.17 34.49 -62.12
C GLN A 391 12.11 33.99 -63.53
N SER A 392 10.92 33.82 -64.14
CA SER A 392 10.79 33.39 -65.57
C SER A 392 10.76 34.52 -66.61
N ALA A 393 10.81 35.80 -66.20
CA ALA A 393 10.71 36.97 -67.06
C ALA A 393 12.04 37.65 -67.37
N THR A 394 13.19 37.17 -66.88
CA THR A 394 14.51 37.83 -67.06
C THR A 394 15.56 37.04 -67.86
N ASP A 395 15.18 35.90 -68.48
CA ASP A 395 16.15 35.12 -69.23
C ASP A 395 15.73 34.91 -70.72
N THR A 396 15.43 36.01 -71.40
CA THR A 396 15.43 36.04 -72.88
C THR A 396 15.98 37.37 -73.37
N GLY A 397 17.27 37.41 -73.66
CA GLY A 397 17.87 38.54 -74.33
C GLY A 397 19.38 38.53 -74.30
N GLU A 398 19.96 38.28 -75.52
CA GLU A 398 21.31 38.54 -75.91
C GLU A 398 22.28 37.34 -75.91
N ASP A 399 22.30 36.71 -77.04
CA ASP A 399 23.56 36.29 -77.69
C ASP A 399 23.50 36.50 -79.19
N ARG A 400 24.20 37.50 -79.64
CA ARG A 400 24.79 37.60 -81.03
C ARG A 400 25.91 38.64 -80.99
N GLY A 401 27.13 38.16 -81.13
CA GLY A 401 28.27 38.97 -81.41
C GLY A 401 29.54 38.18 -81.23
#